data_917d94bb3d83e704a0d565b67a524c98
#
_entry.id   917d94bb3d83e704a0d565b67a524c98
#
_cell.length_a   1.000
_cell.length_b   1.000
_cell.length_c   1.000
_cell.angle_alpha   90.00
_cell.angle_beta   90.00
_cell.angle_gamma   90.00
#
_symmetry.space_group_name_H-M   'P 1'
#
loop_
_entity.id
_entity.type
_entity.pdbx_description
1 polymer ?
#
loop_
_entity_poly.entity_id
_entity_poly.type
_entity_poly.pdbx_seq_one_letter_code
_entity_poly.pdbx_strand_id
1 'polypeptide(L)'
;KKQIILYGPYKEEFFKKYFNQYSYIVLDNTLLNINIFILCLAFFKLIKMYISVKKIKKKFLSILWIKYQILFIKKFDSKAVITFDDNILDFYLLKKSFKNKKFICVQQGVRAKGEIFDILKKYYKENKERLFIDLFFVFGKGYKKEFEKYIDSKYVPIGSFLNNHYKTTHVKKNKRFTILFISQYVHNHIEYSGQMNA
;
A
#
# COMPACT_ATOMS: atom_id res chain seq x y z
N LYS A 1 -9.73 -7.96 20.86
CA LYS A 1 -8.65 -7.04 20.49
C LYS A 1 -8.07 -7.49 19.15
N LYS A 2 -8.08 -6.61 18.13
CA LYS A 2 -7.53 -6.94 16.80
C LYS A 2 -6.02 -6.78 16.82
N GLN A 3 -5.29 -7.83 16.44
CA GLN A 3 -3.83 -7.83 16.46
C GLN A 3 -3.22 -7.12 15.26
N ILE A 4 -3.93 -7.16 14.12
CA ILE A 4 -3.45 -6.66 12.83
C ILE A 4 -4.53 -5.79 12.17
N ILE A 5 -4.10 -4.72 11.52
CA ILE A 5 -4.89 -4.00 10.51
C ILE A 5 -4.34 -4.38 9.15
N LEU A 6 -5.19 -4.94 8.29
CA LEU A 6 -4.90 -5.12 6.89
C LEU A 6 -5.28 -3.81 6.16
N TYR A 7 -4.29 -3.14 5.59
CA TYR A 7 -4.48 -1.89 4.87
C TYR A 7 -4.76 -2.18 3.39
N GLY A 8 -6.00 -1.91 2.98
CA GLY A 8 -6.56 -2.30 1.71
C GLY A 8 -7.15 -3.72 1.71
N PRO A 9 -8.24 -3.97 0.97
CA PRO A 9 -8.89 -5.29 0.87
C PRO A 9 -8.06 -6.26 -0.01
N TYR A 10 -7.05 -5.75 -0.70
CA TYR A 10 -6.26 -6.53 -1.63
C TYR A 10 -5.57 -7.70 -0.94
N LYS A 11 -5.81 -8.91 -1.48
CA LYS A 11 -5.28 -10.17 -0.92
C LYS A 11 -5.82 -10.55 0.47
N GLU A 12 -7.00 -10.09 0.86
CA GLU A 12 -7.61 -10.48 2.13
C GLU A 12 -7.80 -12.00 2.24
N GLU A 13 -8.26 -12.67 1.19
CA GLU A 13 -8.43 -14.14 1.16
C GLU A 13 -7.10 -14.86 1.40
N PHE A 14 -6.03 -14.35 0.79
CA PHE A 14 -4.70 -14.86 1.02
C PHE A 14 -4.27 -14.66 2.48
N PHE A 15 -4.52 -13.48 3.03
CA PHE A 15 -4.23 -13.19 4.43
C PHE A 15 -4.98 -14.15 5.35
N LYS A 16 -6.25 -14.41 5.11
CA LYS A 16 -7.05 -15.40 5.84
C LYS A 16 -6.42 -16.78 5.84
N LYS A 17 -5.94 -17.23 4.69
CA LYS A 17 -5.37 -18.56 4.53
C LYS A 17 -4.10 -18.79 5.34
N TYR A 18 -3.19 -17.81 5.36
CA TYR A 18 -1.86 -17.95 5.99
C TYR A 18 -1.75 -17.38 7.40
N PHE A 19 -2.66 -16.51 7.77
CA PHE A 19 -2.63 -15.78 9.03
C PHE A 19 -3.91 -15.96 9.85
N ASN A 20 -4.60 -17.12 9.70
CA ASN A 20 -5.86 -17.43 10.36
C ASN A 20 -5.77 -17.41 11.90
N GLN A 21 -4.57 -17.62 12.47
CA GLN A 21 -4.34 -17.52 13.90
C GLN A 21 -4.38 -16.08 14.44
N TYR A 22 -4.29 -15.08 13.57
CA TYR A 22 -4.32 -13.70 14.00
C TYR A 22 -5.70 -13.07 13.78
N SER A 23 -6.19 -12.36 14.77
CA SER A 23 -7.37 -11.54 14.60
C SER A 23 -7.01 -10.26 13.83
N TYR A 24 -7.74 -9.94 12.78
CA TYR A 24 -7.47 -8.76 11.97
C TYR A 24 -8.75 -7.96 11.67
N ILE A 25 -8.57 -6.73 11.21
CA ILE A 25 -9.60 -5.89 10.62
C ILE A 25 -9.06 -5.25 9.34
N VAL A 26 -9.91 -5.09 8.35
CA VAL A 26 -9.55 -4.41 7.10
C VAL A 26 -9.83 -2.92 7.22
N LEU A 27 -8.82 -2.10 6.91
CA LEU A 27 -8.99 -0.69 6.60
C LEU A 27 -9.06 -0.57 5.08
N ASP A 28 -10.28 -0.44 4.58
CA ASP A 28 -10.52 -0.27 3.15
C ASP A 28 -9.99 1.09 2.68
N ASN A 29 -9.11 1.06 1.69
CA ASN A 29 -8.53 2.25 1.08
C ASN A 29 -9.20 2.64 -0.24
N THR A 30 -10.25 1.90 -0.66
CA THR A 30 -10.98 2.12 -1.91
C THR A 30 -12.29 2.91 -1.75
N LEU A 31 -12.60 3.38 -0.54
CA LEU A 31 -13.85 4.08 -0.19
C LEU A 31 -15.12 3.21 -0.26
N LEU A 32 -15.01 1.90 -0.50
CA LEU A 32 -16.19 1.01 -0.62
C LEU A 32 -16.80 0.66 0.74
N ASN A 33 -15.99 0.58 1.80
CA ASN A 33 -16.41 0.20 3.14
C ASN A 33 -15.96 1.24 4.18
N ILE A 34 -16.66 2.37 4.24
CA ILE A 34 -16.34 3.46 5.16
C ILE A 34 -17.11 3.32 6.46
N ASN A 35 -16.43 3.43 7.59
CA ASN A 35 -17.10 3.58 8.88
C ASN A 35 -17.54 5.04 9.07
N ILE A 36 -18.85 5.29 8.89
CA ILE A 36 -19.45 6.62 8.93
C ILE A 36 -19.13 7.35 10.24
N PHE A 37 -19.17 6.66 11.38
CA PHE A 37 -18.87 7.28 12.67
C PHE A 37 -17.43 7.84 12.72
N ILE A 38 -16.46 7.07 12.24
CA ILE A 38 -15.05 7.52 12.17
C ILE A 38 -14.90 8.67 11.17
N LEU A 39 -15.62 8.61 10.04
CA LEU A 39 -15.62 9.69 9.05
C LEU A 39 -16.17 11.00 9.63
N CYS A 40 -17.29 10.96 10.35
CA CYS A 40 -17.84 12.12 11.05
C CYS A 40 -16.84 12.68 12.07
N LEU A 41 -16.21 11.83 12.87
CA LEU A 41 -15.17 12.27 13.79
C LEU A 41 -13.97 12.92 13.09
N ALA A 42 -13.55 12.39 11.93
CA ALA A 42 -12.49 12.98 11.12
C ALA A 42 -12.90 14.37 10.61
N PHE A 43 -14.12 14.49 10.13
CA PHE A 43 -14.69 15.74 9.62
C PHE A 43 -14.76 16.82 10.72
N PHE A 44 -15.32 16.51 11.90
CA PHE A 44 -15.37 17.45 13.03
C PHE A 44 -13.99 17.89 13.48
N LYS A 45 -13.01 16.97 13.54
CA LYS A 45 -11.62 17.34 13.89
C LYS A 45 -10.98 18.23 12.85
N LEU A 46 -11.33 18.05 11.56
CA LEU A 46 -10.85 18.92 10.50
C LEU A 46 -11.49 20.31 10.56
N ILE A 47 -12.79 20.40 10.79
CA ILE A 47 -13.48 21.70 10.92
C ILE A 47 -12.83 22.53 12.04
N LYS A 48 -12.58 21.94 13.22
CA LYS A 48 -11.87 22.63 14.30
C LYS A 48 -10.50 23.16 13.88
N MET A 49 -9.76 22.37 13.08
CA MET A 49 -8.46 22.77 12.57
C MET A 49 -8.59 23.83 11.45
N TYR A 50 -9.62 23.73 10.60
CA TYR A 50 -9.87 24.65 9.49
C TYR A 50 -10.27 26.04 9.95
N ILE A 51 -11.04 26.15 11.03
CA ILE A 51 -11.40 27.45 11.65
C ILE A 51 -10.13 28.18 12.11
N SER A 52 -9.08 27.43 12.51
CA SER A 52 -7.79 27.98 12.92
C SER A 52 -6.84 28.34 11.78
N VAL A 53 -7.06 27.81 10.54
CA VAL A 53 -6.08 27.95 9.43
C VAL A 53 -6.77 28.20 8.09
N LYS A 54 -6.86 29.46 7.65
CA LYS A 54 -7.57 29.91 6.42
C LYS A 54 -7.06 29.39 5.06
N LYS A 55 -6.04 28.50 4.97
CA LYS A 55 -5.31 28.20 3.72
C LYS A 55 -5.57 26.83 3.05
N ILE A 56 -6.59 26.02 3.42
CA ILE A 56 -6.65 24.60 3.02
C ILE A 56 -7.67 24.29 1.90
N LYS A 57 -8.00 25.20 0.97
CA LYS A 57 -9.10 24.94 0.01
C LYS A 57 -8.86 23.79 -0.99
N LYS A 58 -7.65 23.55 -1.48
CA LYS A 58 -7.42 22.57 -2.61
C LYS A 58 -7.14 21.12 -2.20
N LYS A 59 -6.94 20.81 -0.91
CA LYS A 59 -6.57 19.45 -0.45
C LYS A 59 -7.49 18.88 0.64
N PHE A 60 -8.67 19.45 0.83
CA PHE A 60 -9.55 19.10 1.95
C PHE A 60 -9.90 17.59 1.99
N LEU A 61 -10.32 17.03 0.87
CA LEU A 61 -10.70 15.61 0.80
C LEU A 61 -9.53 14.67 1.09
N SER A 62 -8.35 14.97 0.57
CA SER A 62 -7.15 14.16 0.85
C SER A 62 -6.76 14.22 2.32
N ILE A 63 -6.86 15.40 2.94
CA ILE A 63 -6.57 15.55 4.37
C ILE A 63 -7.63 14.84 5.22
N LEU A 64 -8.91 14.94 4.84
CA LEU A 64 -10.00 14.22 5.48
C LEU A 64 -9.76 12.72 5.43
N TRP A 65 -9.37 12.21 4.28
CA TRP A 65 -9.10 10.79 4.07
C TRP A 65 -7.94 10.28 4.95
N ILE A 66 -6.80 10.99 4.96
CA ILE A 66 -5.68 10.63 5.84
C ILE A 66 -6.09 10.70 7.32
N LYS A 67 -6.89 11.71 7.70
CA LYS A 67 -7.38 11.85 9.08
C LYS A 67 -8.31 10.71 9.48
N TYR A 68 -9.19 10.29 8.57
CA TYR A 68 -10.04 9.11 8.76
C TYR A 68 -9.19 7.86 9.00
N GLN A 69 -8.21 7.59 8.16
CA GLN A 69 -7.32 6.44 8.30
C GLN A 69 -6.54 6.46 9.63
N ILE A 70 -6.02 7.61 10.04
CA ILE A 70 -5.35 7.79 11.34
C ILE A 70 -6.31 7.47 12.49
N LEU A 71 -7.55 7.95 12.45
CA LEU A 71 -8.55 7.69 13.50
C LEU A 71 -8.97 6.22 13.53
N PHE A 72 -9.12 5.59 12.36
CA PHE A 72 -9.40 4.16 12.25
C PHE A 72 -8.29 3.35 12.89
N ILE A 73 -7.02 3.59 12.50
CA ILE A 73 -5.87 2.87 13.07
C ILE A 73 -5.73 3.10 14.58
N LYS A 74 -6.08 4.30 15.08
CA LYS A 74 -6.07 4.60 16.52
C LYS A 74 -7.18 3.88 17.30
N LYS A 75 -8.38 3.76 16.68
CA LYS A 75 -9.53 3.10 17.32
C LYS A 75 -9.26 1.62 17.57
N PHE A 76 -8.56 0.96 16.67
CA PHE A 76 -8.21 -0.45 16.82
C PHE A 76 -6.81 -0.58 17.39
N ASP A 77 -6.73 -1.14 18.61
CA ASP A 77 -5.46 -1.35 19.32
C ASP A 77 -4.69 -2.53 18.70
N SER A 78 -4.24 -2.34 17.45
CA SER A 78 -3.44 -3.30 16.70
C SER A 78 -1.96 -3.08 16.94
N LYS A 79 -1.18 -4.16 16.87
CA LYS A 79 0.28 -4.10 16.95
C LYS A 79 0.93 -3.79 15.59
N ALA A 80 0.27 -4.21 14.51
CA ALA A 80 0.79 -4.07 13.15
C ALA A 80 -0.26 -3.57 12.17
N VAL A 81 0.20 -2.85 11.16
CA VAL A 81 -0.53 -2.48 9.95
C VAL A 81 0.21 -3.09 8.78
N ILE A 82 -0.47 -3.94 8.00
CA ILE A 82 0.14 -4.70 6.90
C ILE A 82 -0.56 -4.33 5.61
N THR A 83 0.20 -4.11 4.54
CA THR A 83 -0.35 -3.96 3.19
C THR A 83 0.31 -4.93 2.21
N PHE A 84 -0.46 -5.38 1.23
CA PHE A 84 0.01 -6.08 0.03
C PHE A 84 -0.03 -5.17 -1.19
N ASP A 85 -0.11 -3.86 -0.98
CA ASP A 85 -0.10 -2.88 -2.04
C ASP A 85 1.00 -1.85 -1.78
N ASP A 86 2.09 -1.99 -2.52
CA ASP A 86 3.28 -1.14 -2.41
C ASP A 86 3.17 0.14 -3.23
N ASN A 87 2.06 0.36 -3.97
CA ASN A 87 1.84 1.55 -4.81
C ASN A 87 1.20 2.74 -4.08
N ILE A 88 0.81 2.58 -2.82
CA ILE A 88 0.02 3.57 -2.11
C ILE A 88 0.91 4.45 -1.23
N LEU A 89 1.15 5.70 -1.65
CA LEU A 89 1.94 6.68 -0.88
C LEU A 89 1.38 6.91 0.53
N ASP A 90 0.05 6.93 0.69
CA ASP A 90 -0.61 7.19 1.97
C ASP A 90 -0.18 6.19 3.05
N PHE A 91 0.04 4.92 2.70
CA PHE A 91 0.51 3.91 3.65
C PHE A 91 1.84 4.32 4.31
N TYR A 92 2.78 4.81 3.53
CA TYR A 92 4.08 5.25 4.03
C TYR A 92 3.96 6.54 4.86
N LEU A 93 3.08 7.46 4.45
CA LEU A 93 2.82 8.70 5.18
C LEU A 93 2.16 8.46 6.53
N LEU A 94 1.26 7.48 6.63
CA LEU A 94 0.57 7.13 7.86
C LEU A 94 1.54 6.70 8.97
N LYS A 95 2.64 6.03 8.63
CA LYS A 95 3.64 5.58 9.62
C LYS A 95 4.17 6.73 10.49
N LYS A 96 4.30 7.94 9.94
CA LYS A 96 4.73 9.13 10.71
C LYS A 96 3.84 9.42 11.92
N SER A 97 2.56 9.03 11.86
CA SER A 97 1.60 9.23 12.95
C SER A 97 1.61 8.14 14.03
N PHE A 98 2.44 7.08 13.83
CA PHE A 98 2.41 5.89 14.69
C PHE A 98 3.81 5.38 15.07
N LYS A 99 4.37 5.87 16.17
CA LYS A 99 5.70 5.42 16.65
C LYS A 99 5.71 3.96 17.11
N ASN A 100 4.63 3.52 17.78
CA ASN A 100 4.57 2.23 18.46
C ASN A 100 3.85 1.12 17.68
N LYS A 101 3.42 1.37 16.44
CA LYS A 101 2.83 0.35 15.57
C LYS A 101 3.81 -0.03 14.47
N LYS A 102 3.89 -1.33 14.17
CA LYS A 102 4.72 -1.83 13.08
C LYS A 102 3.98 -1.68 11.75
N PHE A 103 4.62 -1.07 10.78
CA PHE A 103 4.12 -0.95 9.40
C PHE A 103 4.91 -1.88 8.51
N ILE A 104 4.21 -2.80 7.86
CA ILE A 104 4.79 -3.88 7.06
C ILE A 104 4.21 -3.81 5.65
N CYS A 105 5.06 -3.72 4.65
CA CYS A 105 4.67 -3.74 3.25
C CYS A 105 5.16 -5.02 2.58
N VAL A 106 4.32 -5.63 1.75
CA VAL A 106 4.68 -6.77 0.90
C VAL A 106 4.51 -6.33 -0.55
N GLN A 107 5.60 -6.35 -1.31
CA GLN A 107 5.55 -5.98 -2.72
C GLN A 107 4.64 -6.93 -3.48
N GLN A 108 3.71 -6.36 -4.24
CA GLN A 108 2.68 -7.09 -4.95
C GLN A 108 3.11 -7.59 -6.31
N GLY A 109 3.84 -6.78 -7.05
CA GLY A 109 4.16 -7.04 -8.45
C GLY A 109 5.48 -6.42 -8.90
N VAL A 110 5.85 -6.72 -10.14
CA VAL A 110 6.94 -6.04 -10.83
C VAL A 110 6.53 -4.59 -11.05
N ARG A 111 7.44 -3.65 -10.76
CA ARG A 111 7.21 -2.23 -10.95
C ARG A 111 7.95 -1.74 -12.20
N ALA A 112 7.22 -1.14 -13.12
CA ALA A 112 7.80 -0.44 -14.25
C ALA A 112 8.41 0.90 -13.80
N LYS A 113 9.30 1.47 -14.66
CA LYS A 113 9.71 2.86 -14.51
C LYS A 113 8.48 3.74 -14.69
N GLY A 114 8.33 4.76 -13.85
CA GLY A 114 7.22 5.71 -13.96
C GLY A 114 6.05 5.50 -12.98
N GLU A 115 5.97 4.36 -12.32
CA GLU A 115 4.90 4.10 -11.33
C GLU A 115 5.20 4.74 -9.97
N ILE A 116 5.16 3.92 -8.90
CA ILE A 116 5.41 4.39 -7.54
C ILE A 116 6.74 5.13 -7.37
N PHE A 117 7.77 4.79 -8.16
CA PHE A 117 9.08 5.44 -8.05
C PHE A 117 9.05 6.93 -8.43
N ASP A 118 8.22 7.34 -9.40
CA ASP A 118 8.08 8.76 -9.74
C ASP A 118 7.35 9.52 -8.63
N ILE A 119 6.34 8.90 -8.03
CA ILE A 119 5.63 9.45 -6.86
C ILE A 119 6.59 9.64 -5.68
N LEU A 120 7.37 8.61 -5.36
CA LEU A 120 8.36 8.65 -4.28
C LEU A 120 9.47 9.67 -4.54
N LYS A 121 9.95 9.74 -5.78
CA LYS A 121 10.94 10.72 -6.22
C LYS A 121 10.41 12.15 -6.11
N LYS A 122 9.18 12.39 -6.53
CA LYS A 122 8.50 13.69 -6.38
C LYS A 122 8.38 14.06 -4.91
N TYR A 123 7.87 13.15 -4.07
CA TYR A 123 7.77 13.37 -2.64
C TYR A 123 9.12 13.73 -2.01
N TYR A 124 10.18 12.96 -2.32
CA TYR A 124 11.54 13.23 -1.81
C TYR A 124 12.08 14.59 -2.25
N LYS A 125 11.84 14.98 -3.52
CA LYS A 125 12.27 16.29 -4.03
C LYS A 125 11.59 17.46 -3.29
N GLU A 126 10.29 17.31 -2.99
CA GLU A 126 9.49 18.34 -2.35
C GLU A 126 9.77 18.47 -0.85
N ASN A 127 9.97 17.34 -0.16
CA ASN A 127 10.06 17.30 1.30
C ASN A 127 11.49 17.16 1.83
N LYS A 128 12.46 16.76 0.98
CA LYS A 128 13.87 16.50 1.33
C LYS A 128 14.05 15.49 2.46
N GLU A 129 13.07 14.59 2.62
CA GLU A 129 13.10 13.54 3.63
C GLU A 129 12.70 12.19 3.01
N ARG A 130 13.23 11.11 3.54
CA ARG A 130 12.84 9.75 3.17
C ARG A 130 11.64 9.32 4.00
N LEU A 131 10.79 8.52 3.40
CA LEU A 131 9.70 7.85 4.11
C LEU A 131 10.26 6.72 4.98
N PHE A 132 9.48 6.25 5.94
CA PHE A 132 9.90 5.17 6.82
C PHE A 132 8.77 4.15 7.02
N ILE A 133 9.12 2.86 6.94
CA ILE A 133 8.30 1.75 7.44
C ILE A 133 9.20 0.72 8.13
N ASP A 134 8.64 -0.12 9.00
CA ASP A 134 9.44 -1.03 9.81
C ASP A 134 9.99 -2.23 9.02
N LEU A 135 9.21 -2.77 8.06
CA LEU A 135 9.59 -3.96 7.31
C LEU A 135 9.02 -3.92 5.89
N PHE A 136 9.84 -4.22 4.90
CA PHE A 136 9.45 -4.26 3.51
C PHE A 136 9.93 -5.56 2.86
N PHE A 137 8.99 -6.43 2.53
CA PHE A 137 9.23 -7.63 1.74
C PHE A 137 9.24 -7.26 0.26
N VAL A 138 10.38 -7.44 -0.40
CA VAL A 138 10.59 -7.07 -1.80
C VAL A 138 10.91 -8.27 -2.67
N PHE A 139 10.66 -8.17 -3.97
CA PHE A 139 10.92 -9.27 -4.91
C PHE A 139 12.38 -9.64 -5.00
N GLY A 140 13.30 -8.69 -4.86
CA GLY A 140 14.71 -8.98 -4.95
C GLY A 140 15.61 -7.80 -4.64
N LYS A 141 16.93 -8.06 -4.73
CA LYS A 141 17.96 -7.05 -4.43
C LYS A 141 17.88 -5.80 -5.31
N GLY A 142 17.42 -5.94 -6.57
CA GLY A 142 17.24 -4.81 -7.48
C GLY A 142 16.15 -3.85 -6.98
N TYR A 143 14.98 -4.37 -6.62
CA TYR A 143 13.91 -3.56 -6.04
C TYR A 143 14.29 -2.93 -4.71
N LYS A 144 14.99 -3.68 -3.84
CA LYS A 144 15.55 -3.11 -2.61
C LYS A 144 16.36 -1.84 -2.90
N LYS A 145 17.32 -1.89 -3.84
CA LYS A 145 18.15 -0.73 -4.22
C LYS A 145 17.34 0.46 -4.72
N GLU A 146 16.24 0.23 -5.43
CA GLU A 146 15.37 1.31 -5.92
C GLU A 146 14.54 1.94 -4.79
N PHE A 147 13.91 1.13 -3.94
CA PHE A 147 13.12 1.63 -2.83
C PHE A 147 13.98 2.32 -1.75
N GLU A 148 15.18 1.82 -1.45
CA GLU A 148 16.11 2.42 -0.47
C GLU A 148 16.47 3.87 -0.75
N LYS A 149 16.31 4.34 -1.98
CA LYS A 149 16.52 5.75 -2.34
C LYS A 149 15.52 6.68 -1.66
N TYR A 150 14.33 6.19 -1.36
CA TYR A 150 13.17 6.97 -0.94
C TYR A 150 12.52 6.53 0.37
N ILE A 151 12.71 5.26 0.74
CA ILE A 151 12.06 4.66 1.90
C ILE A 151 13.14 4.01 2.78
N ASP A 152 13.18 4.39 4.05
CA ASP A 152 13.97 3.68 5.07
C ASP A 152 13.16 2.50 5.61
N SER A 153 13.74 1.31 5.59
CA SER A 153 13.09 0.09 6.05
C SER A 153 14.09 -1.05 6.30
N LYS A 154 13.67 -2.03 7.08
CA LYS A 154 14.32 -3.35 7.02
C LYS A 154 13.80 -4.09 5.80
N TYR A 155 14.63 -4.27 4.78
CA TYR A 155 14.26 -4.96 3.54
C TYR A 155 14.56 -6.45 3.62
N VAL A 156 13.58 -7.28 3.18
CA VAL A 156 13.72 -8.73 3.07
C VAL A 156 13.34 -9.17 1.66
N PRO A 157 14.32 -9.58 0.83
CA PRO A 157 14.02 -10.14 -0.49
C PRO A 157 13.38 -11.53 -0.33
N ILE A 158 12.17 -11.72 -0.87
CA ILE A 158 11.41 -12.97 -0.77
C ILE A 158 11.00 -13.56 -2.12
N GLY A 159 11.33 -12.91 -3.24
CA GLY A 159 10.78 -13.26 -4.54
C GLY A 159 9.32 -12.84 -4.70
N SER A 160 8.67 -13.36 -5.72
CA SER A 160 7.23 -13.13 -5.92
C SER A 160 6.43 -13.92 -4.89
N PHE A 161 5.83 -13.22 -3.97
CA PHE A 161 4.95 -13.77 -2.97
C PHE A 161 3.80 -14.61 -3.57
N LEU A 162 3.23 -14.19 -4.70
CA LEU A 162 2.17 -14.94 -5.39
C LEU A 162 2.70 -16.22 -6.01
N ASN A 163 3.86 -16.19 -6.65
CA ASN A 163 4.45 -17.38 -7.27
C ASN A 163 4.83 -18.43 -6.22
N ASN A 164 5.27 -18.00 -5.05
CA ASN A 164 5.59 -18.91 -3.95
C ASN A 164 4.36 -19.67 -3.42
N HIS A 165 3.16 -19.21 -3.76
CA HIS A 165 1.91 -19.84 -3.39
C HIS A 165 1.53 -21.02 -4.31
N TYR A 166 1.93 -20.97 -5.58
CA TYR A 166 1.57 -22.00 -6.53
C TYR A 166 2.58 -23.14 -6.46
N LYS A 167 2.10 -24.34 -6.10
CA LYS A 167 2.90 -25.55 -6.28
C LYS A 167 3.08 -25.76 -7.78
N THR A 168 4.32 -25.69 -8.25
CA THR A 168 4.63 -26.14 -9.61
C THR A 168 4.39 -27.65 -9.69
N THR A 169 3.35 -28.06 -10.38
CA THR A 169 3.23 -29.45 -10.80
C THR A 169 4.36 -29.70 -11.79
N HIS A 170 5.23 -30.66 -11.48
CA HIS A 170 6.25 -31.08 -12.41
C HIS A 170 5.58 -31.55 -13.70
N VAL A 171 5.58 -30.70 -14.71
CA VAL A 171 5.16 -31.08 -16.05
C VAL A 171 6.15 -32.17 -16.50
N LYS A 172 5.67 -33.39 -16.80
CA LYS A 172 6.48 -34.44 -17.42
C LYS A 172 7.17 -33.80 -18.62
N LYS A 173 8.51 -33.91 -18.69
CA LYS A 173 9.29 -33.40 -19.81
C LYS A 173 8.78 -34.06 -21.09
N ASN A 174 7.87 -33.41 -21.78
CA ASN A 174 7.52 -33.78 -23.13
C ASN A 174 8.71 -33.47 -24.02
N LYS A 175 9.06 -34.40 -24.93
CA LYS A 175 10.16 -34.22 -25.90
C LYS A 175 9.90 -33.09 -26.91
N ARG A 176 8.72 -32.47 -26.88
CA ARG A 176 8.37 -31.31 -27.74
C ARG A 176 8.60 -30.00 -27.03
N PHE A 177 9.29 -29.13 -27.71
CA PHE A 177 9.50 -27.74 -27.24
C PHE A 177 8.17 -26.99 -27.39
N THR A 178 7.60 -26.50 -26.30
CA THR A 178 6.37 -25.71 -26.33
C THR A 178 6.70 -24.33 -25.82
N ILE A 179 6.46 -23.30 -26.63
CA ILE A 179 6.62 -21.89 -26.25
C ILE A 179 5.22 -21.34 -25.97
N LEU A 180 5.00 -20.87 -24.76
CA LEU A 180 3.80 -20.11 -24.40
C LEU A 180 4.12 -18.63 -24.46
N PHE A 181 3.48 -17.91 -25.37
CA PHE A 181 3.56 -16.46 -25.44
C PHE A 181 2.33 -15.86 -24.73
N ILE A 182 2.59 -15.12 -23.62
CA ILE A 182 1.55 -14.41 -22.89
C ILE A 182 1.69 -12.92 -23.21
N SER A 183 0.72 -12.35 -23.95
CA SER A 183 0.66 -10.93 -24.23
C SER A 183 -0.33 -10.25 -23.28
N GLN A 184 0.12 -9.19 -22.63
CA GLN A 184 -0.75 -8.24 -21.93
C GLN A 184 -1.05 -7.07 -22.84
N TYR A 185 -1.78 -7.33 -23.94
CA TYR A 185 -2.21 -6.27 -24.84
C TYR A 185 -3.43 -5.56 -24.23
N VAL A 186 -3.27 -4.30 -23.86
CA VAL A 186 -4.38 -3.43 -23.44
C VAL A 186 -4.72 -2.54 -24.62
N HIS A 187 -5.93 -2.72 -25.16
CA HIS A 187 -6.35 -2.08 -26.41
C HIS A 187 -6.40 -0.54 -26.37
N ASN A 188 -6.40 0.09 -25.20
CA ASN A 188 -6.58 1.52 -25.02
C ASN A 188 -5.54 2.15 -24.08
N HIS A 189 -4.24 1.94 -24.35
CA HIS A 189 -3.17 2.61 -23.60
C HIS A 189 -3.22 4.15 -23.71
N ILE A 190 -3.88 4.68 -24.75
CA ILE A 190 -3.96 6.13 -25.01
C ILE A 190 -5.02 6.80 -24.11
N GLU A 191 -6.10 6.13 -23.75
CA GLU A 191 -7.14 6.69 -22.89
C GLU A 191 -6.76 6.72 -21.40
N TYR A 192 -5.93 5.78 -20.95
CA TYR A 192 -5.47 5.76 -19.57
C TYR A 192 -4.41 6.82 -19.23
N SER A 193 -3.61 7.24 -20.21
CA SER A 193 -2.63 8.31 -20.01
C SER A 193 -3.25 9.71 -19.94
N GLY A 194 -4.46 9.90 -20.51
CA GLY A 194 -5.20 11.17 -20.48
C GLY A 194 -5.91 11.47 -19.16
N GLN A 195 -6.23 10.46 -18.37
CA GLN A 195 -6.96 10.65 -17.09
C GLN A 195 -6.05 10.94 -15.89
N MET A 196 -4.73 10.79 -16.03
CA MET A 196 -3.78 11.14 -14.96
C MET A 196 -3.33 12.61 -14.97
N ASN A 197 -3.78 13.41 -15.92
CA ASN A 197 -3.39 14.82 -16.07
C ASN A 197 -4.55 15.83 -15.87
N ALA A 198 -5.66 15.41 -15.26
CA ALA A 198 -6.77 16.30 -14.93
C ALA A 198 -6.84 16.60 -13.43
#